data_b762f7625e24f567827639c5ceb4baa7
#
_entry.id   b762f7625e24f567827639c5ceb4baa7
#
_cell.length_a   1.000
_cell.length_b   1.000
_cell.length_c   1.000
_cell.angle_alpha   90.00
_cell.angle_beta   90.00
_cell.angle_gamma   90.00
#
_symmetry.space_group_name_H-M   'P 1'
#
loop_
_entity.id
_entity.type
_entity.pdbx_description
1 polymer ?
#
loop_
_entity_poly.entity_id
_entity_poly.type
_entity_poly.pdbx_seq_one_letter_code
_entity_poly.pdbx_strand_id
1 'polypeptide(L)'
;GLGDVYKRQVLIPVVCGIADESGYSRSRLLMPLVFAAALGGNLSIIGAPGNLMGVNALQEMGLSTSFFMYAPVGVPMLLIGILYFILIGYKFLPDGKNASGEALEDQQDFSHVPKWKQTVSLVALILVILAMIFEKEIGISIEVSACIGAIILVLTGVISEKEALKSIDLKVVFLFGGSLTLAKALDTTGAGELIADKIVGLLGSDPSPILLLLVIFIVTCVLTNFMSNTATTALMIPIAVSLANNLGADPRAVVIATVIAGSCAYATPIGMPANTMVVGLGGYKFKDYVKSGLPLILVSFVICMILLPILFPFYP
;
A
#
# COMPACT_ATOMS: atom_id res chain seq x y z
N GLY A 1 0.86 6.03 7.41
CA GLY A 1 1.24 4.70 7.88
C GLY A 1 0.34 4.15 8.99
N LEU A 2 -0.10 4.99 9.94
CA LEU A 2 -1.07 4.60 10.98
C LEU A 2 -2.49 4.39 10.44
N GLY A 3 -2.81 4.96 9.28
CA GLY A 3 -4.16 4.88 8.71
C GLY A 3 -4.65 3.47 8.41
N ASP A 4 -3.79 2.56 7.99
CA ASP A 4 -4.20 1.22 7.60
C ASP A 4 -4.51 0.30 8.79
N VAL A 5 -3.74 0.39 9.87
CA VAL A 5 -3.96 -0.41 11.09
C VAL A 5 -5.19 0.10 11.83
N TYR A 6 -5.33 1.41 12.02
CA TYR A 6 -6.47 1.99 12.75
C TYR A 6 -7.79 1.92 11.99
N LYS A 7 -7.80 2.18 10.67
CA LYS A 7 -9.02 2.02 9.86
C LYS A 7 -9.56 0.60 9.92
N ARG A 8 -8.67 -0.38 9.97
CA ARG A 8 -9.02 -1.80 10.04
C ARG A 8 -9.46 -2.19 11.44
N GLN A 9 -8.83 -1.65 12.50
CA GLN A 9 -9.27 -1.86 13.88
C GLN A 9 -10.69 -1.33 14.11
N VAL A 10 -11.09 -0.22 13.49
CA VAL A 10 -12.45 0.32 13.59
C VAL A 10 -13.44 -0.47 12.74
N LEU A 11 -13.07 -0.88 11.52
CA LEU A 11 -13.99 -1.56 10.61
C LEU A 11 -14.16 -3.05 10.93
N ILE A 12 -13.15 -3.72 11.46
CA ILE A 12 -13.23 -5.15 11.82
C ILE A 12 -14.36 -5.41 12.83
N PRO A 13 -14.48 -4.67 13.95
CA PRO A 13 -15.60 -4.84 14.88
C PRO A 13 -16.97 -4.58 14.26
N VAL A 14 -17.07 -3.54 13.43
CA VAL A 14 -18.32 -3.21 12.73
C VAL A 14 -18.72 -4.35 11.79
N VAL A 15 -17.79 -4.88 11.02
CA VAL A 15 -18.04 -6.00 10.10
C VAL A 15 -18.34 -7.29 10.86
N CYS A 16 -17.70 -7.53 12.00
CA CYS A 16 -18.05 -8.66 12.87
C CYS A 16 -19.47 -8.51 13.42
N GLY A 17 -19.87 -7.30 13.88
CA GLY A 17 -21.23 -7.02 14.31
C GLY A 17 -22.26 -7.26 13.22
N ILE A 18 -22.00 -6.77 12.01
CA ILE A 18 -22.88 -7.01 10.84
C ILE A 18 -22.98 -8.52 10.53
N ALA A 19 -21.86 -9.24 10.61
CA ALA A 19 -21.86 -10.69 10.40
C ALA A 19 -22.73 -11.43 11.42
N ASP A 20 -22.58 -11.07 12.70
CA ASP A 20 -23.29 -11.71 13.81
C ASP A 20 -24.80 -11.41 13.75
N GLU A 21 -25.19 -10.17 13.46
CA GLU A 21 -26.60 -9.75 13.34
C GLU A 21 -27.29 -10.33 12.10
N SER A 22 -26.57 -10.42 10.97
CA SER A 22 -27.12 -10.90 9.71
C SER A 22 -27.06 -12.43 9.53
N GLY A 23 -26.37 -13.14 10.45
CA GLY A 23 -26.14 -14.58 10.34
C GLY A 23 -25.15 -14.99 9.25
N TYR A 24 -24.42 -14.01 8.68
CA TYR A 24 -23.33 -14.28 7.75
C TYR A 24 -22.07 -14.72 8.49
N SER A 25 -21.25 -15.53 7.84
CA SER A 25 -19.96 -15.95 8.38
C SER A 25 -18.97 -14.77 8.39
N ARG A 26 -18.32 -14.51 9.54
CA ARG A 26 -17.26 -13.49 9.68
C ARG A 26 -16.16 -13.70 8.64
N SER A 27 -15.82 -14.96 8.34
CA SER A 27 -14.80 -15.31 7.35
C SER A 27 -15.14 -14.84 5.92
N ARG A 28 -16.40 -14.71 5.58
CA ARG A 28 -16.82 -14.23 4.26
C ARG A 28 -16.77 -12.71 4.11
N LEU A 29 -16.65 -11.98 5.20
CA LEU A 29 -16.63 -10.52 5.20
C LEU A 29 -15.24 -9.95 5.52
N LEU A 30 -14.49 -10.57 6.44
CA LEU A 30 -13.23 -10.01 6.94
C LEU A 30 -12.10 -10.05 5.90
N MET A 31 -11.90 -11.14 5.18
CA MET A 31 -10.84 -11.20 4.15
C MET A 31 -11.11 -10.25 2.97
N PRO A 32 -12.33 -10.18 2.39
CA PRO A 32 -12.66 -9.16 1.41
C PRO A 32 -12.46 -7.73 1.91
N LEU A 33 -12.81 -7.43 3.16
CA LEU A 33 -12.56 -6.12 3.77
C LEU A 33 -11.07 -5.77 3.76
N VAL A 34 -10.23 -6.68 4.22
CA VAL A 34 -8.77 -6.48 4.30
C VAL A 34 -8.16 -6.28 2.91
N PHE A 35 -8.56 -7.09 1.93
CA PHE A 35 -8.05 -6.98 0.57
C PHE A 35 -8.56 -5.74 -0.15
N ALA A 36 -9.83 -5.37 0.04
CA ALA A 36 -10.37 -4.12 -0.51
C ALA A 36 -9.66 -2.89 0.09
N ALA A 37 -9.35 -2.91 1.40
CA ALA A 37 -8.60 -1.83 2.03
C ALA A 37 -7.17 -1.72 1.47
N ALA A 38 -6.50 -2.84 1.19
CA ALA A 38 -5.17 -2.85 0.59
C ALA A 38 -5.20 -2.36 -0.87
N LEU A 39 -6.20 -2.78 -1.67
CA LEU A 39 -6.40 -2.26 -3.03
C LEU A 39 -6.69 -0.75 -3.02
N GLY A 40 -7.51 -0.28 -2.07
CA GLY A 40 -7.80 1.15 -1.88
C GLY A 40 -6.56 1.97 -1.48
N GLY A 41 -5.57 1.34 -0.85
CA GLY A 41 -4.27 1.96 -0.57
C GLY A 41 -3.49 2.38 -1.83
N ASN A 42 -3.77 1.76 -2.97
CA ASN A 42 -3.14 2.10 -4.25
C ASN A 42 -3.87 3.22 -5.03
N LEU A 43 -4.69 4.04 -4.39
CA LEU A 43 -5.39 5.14 -5.06
C LEU A 43 -4.66 6.48 -4.95
N SER A 44 -3.86 6.68 -3.92
CA SER A 44 -3.19 7.95 -3.66
C SER A 44 -1.81 7.72 -3.03
N ILE A 45 -0.99 8.77 -3.03
CA ILE A 45 0.35 8.72 -2.45
C ILE A 45 0.36 8.50 -0.93
N ILE A 46 -0.70 8.89 -0.22
CA ILE A 46 -0.81 8.71 1.24
C ILE A 46 -1.44 7.36 1.63
N GLY A 47 -1.83 6.54 0.66
CA GLY A 47 -2.52 5.27 0.92
C GLY A 47 -1.67 4.23 1.65
N ALA A 48 -0.37 4.20 1.36
CA ALA A 48 0.61 3.35 2.06
C ALA A 48 2.00 4.03 2.06
N PRO A 49 2.88 3.71 3.04
CA PRO A 49 4.23 4.28 3.10
C PRO A 49 5.05 4.03 1.82
N GLY A 50 4.88 2.88 1.19
CA GLY A 50 5.55 2.54 -0.08
C GLY A 50 5.19 3.48 -1.24
N ASN A 51 3.96 4.02 -1.25
CA ASN A 51 3.51 4.95 -2.27
C ASN A 51 4.33 6.25 -2.22
N LEU A 52 4.55 6.77 -1.02
CA LEU A 52 5.38 7.96 -0.81
C LEU A 52 6.83 7.71 -1.18
N MET A 53 7.38 6.52 -0.88
CA MET A 53 8.74 6.14 -1.30
C MET A 53 8.89 6.16 -2.82
N GLY A 54 7.91 5.64 -3.55
CA GLY A 54 7.90 5.67 -5.02
C GLY A 54 7.84 7.09 -5.57
N VAL A 55 7.00 7.95 -4.98
CA VAL A 55 6.92 9.37 -5.36
C VAL A 55 8.25 10.07 -5.17
N ASN A 56 8.86 9.91 -4.00
CA ASN A 56 10.13 10.58 -3.69
C ASN A 56 11.26 10.12 -4.60
N ALA A 57 11.34 8.83 -4.92
CA ALA A 57 12.33 8.33 -5.86
C ALA A 57 12.18 8.95 -7.26
N LEU A 58 10.95 9.16 -7.72
CA LEU A 58 10.69 9.84 -9.00
C LEU A 58 10.98 11.33 -8.94
N GLN A 59 10.67 12.00 -7.83
CA GLN A 59 10.94 13.42 -7.63
C GLN A 59 12.44 13.71 -7.56
N GLU A 60 13.24 12.85 -6.93
CA GLU A 60 14.71 12.95 -6.92
C GLU A 60 15.32 12.88 -8.33
N MET A 61 14.65 12.20 -9.25
CA MET A 61 15.01 12.15 -10.68
C MET A 61 14.46 13.34 -11.49
N GLY A 62 13.80 14.31 -10.86
CA GLY A 62 13.19 15.47 -11.51
C GLY A 62 11.89 15.15 -12.26
N LEU A 63 11.30 13.98 -12.04
CA LEU A 63 10.06 13.58 -12.69
C LEU A 63 8.84 14.13 -11.94
N SER A 64 7.86 14.64 -12.70
CA SER A 64 6.63 15.17 -12.10
C SER A 64 5.75 14.05 -11.54
N THR A 65 5.24 14.27 -10.36
CA THR A 65 4.30 13.39 -9.67
C THR A 65 3.00 14.13 -9.37
N SER A 66 1.95 13.39 -9.03
CA SER A 66 0.67 13.97 -8.59
C SER A 66 0.07 13.13 -7.47
N PHE A 67 -0.81 13.74 -6.66
CA PHE A 67 -1.44 13.07 -5.52
C PHE A 67 -2.14 11.75 -5.92
N PHE A 68 -2.73 11.70 -7.10
CA PHE A 68 -3.46 10.53 -7.62
C PHE A 68 -2.68 9.75 -8.69
N MET A 69 -1.34 9.82 -8.72
CA MET A 69 -0.56 9.14 -9.78
C MET A 69 -0.77 7.63 -9.84
N TYR A 70 -1.15 7.00 -8.73
CA TYR A 70 -1.46 5.56 -8.68
C TYR A 70 -2.91 5.24 -9.09
N ALA A 71 -3.83 6.22 -9.00
CA ALA A 71 -5.25 6.00 -9.24
C ALA A 71 -5.60 5.44 -10.63
N PRO A 72 -4.94 5.85 -11.74
CA PRO A 72 -5.25 5.31 -13.06
C PRO A 72 -5.10 3.78 -13.16
N VAL A 73 -4.25 3.18 -12.33
CA VAL A 73 -4.08 1.72 -12.20
C VAL A 73 -4.87 1.19 -11.01
N GLY A 74 -4.85 1.92 -9.88
CA GLY A 74 -5.48 1.51 -8.63
C GLY A 74 -7.01 1.43 -8.71
N VAL A 75 -7.67 2.36 -9.43
CA VAL A 75 -9.14 2.32 -9.59
C VAL A 75 -9.61 1.08 -10.34
N PRO A 76 -9.08 0.74 -11.52
CA PRO A 76 -9.41 -0.52 -12.18
C PRO A 76 -9.14 -1.74 -11.32
N MET A 77 -8.01 -1.77 -10.59
CA MET A 77 -7.68 -2.87 -9.67
C MET A 77 -8.72 -3.01 -8.56
N LEU A 78 -9.14 -1.92 -7.94
CA LEU A 78 -10.15 -1.91 -6.89
C LEU A 78 -11.49 -2.42 -7.42
N LEU A 79 -11.96 -1.89 -8.55
CA LEU A 79 -13.25 -2.28 -9.15
C LEU A 79 -13.26 -3.76 -9.56
N ILE A 80 -12.21 -4.24 -10.23
CA ILE A 80 -12.11 -5.64 -10.63
C ILE A 80 -11.92 -6.54 -9.41
N GLY A 81 -11.19 -6.09 -8.39
CA GLY A 81 -11.04 -6.80 -7.12
C GLY A 81 -12.37 -6.97 -6.37
N ILE A 82 -13.21 -5.94 -6.34
CA ILE A 82 -14.57 -6.02 -5.79
C ILE A 82 -15.41 -7.02 -6.60
N LEU A 83 -15.39 -6.90 -7.92
CA LEU A 83 -16.12 -7.79 -8.83
C LEU A 83 -15.65 -9.23 -8.68
N TYR A 84 -14.33 -9.45 -8.54
CA TYR A 84 -13.76 -10.77 -8.27
C TYR A 84 -14.37 -11.39 -7.00
N PHE A 85 -14.45 -10.65 -5.88
CA PHE A 85 -15.02 -11.18 -4.65
C PHE A 85 -16.52 -11.43 -4.76
N ILE A 86 -17.27 -10.60 -5.49
CA ILE A 86 -18.71 -10.79 -5.71
C ILE A 86 -19.00 -12.05 -6.55
N LEU A 87 -18.21 -12.30 -7.59
CA LEU A 87 -18.50 -13.36 -8.56
C LEU A 87 -17.82 -14.71 -8.24
N ILE A 88 -16.58 -14.68 -7.80
CA ILE A 88 -15.71 -15.85 -7.71
C ILE A 88 -15.10 -16.02 -6.32
N GLY A 89 -14.50 -14.95 -5.78
CA GLY A 89 -13.65 -14.98 -4.59
C GLY A 89 -14.39 -15.50 -3.34
N TYR A 90 -15.68 -15.20 -3.22
CA TYR A 90 -16.49 -15.66 -2.08
C TYR A 90 -16.55 -17.20 -1.99
N LYS A 91 -16.37 -17.93 -3.12
CA LYS A 91 -16.36 -19.40 -3.15
C LYS A 91 -15.10 -20.02 -2.54
N PHE A 92 -14.01 -19.25 -2.48
CA PHE A 92 -12.73 -19.68 -1.90
C PHE A 92 -12.64 -19.41 -0.41
N LEU A 93 -13.56 -18.61 0.13
CA LEU A 93 -13.58 -18.27 1.54
C LEU A 93 -14.19 -19.42 2.36
N PRO A 94 -13.59 -19.78 3.51
CA PRO A 94 -14.13 -20.82 4.37
C PRO A 94 -15.48 -20.39 4.97
N ASP A 95 -16.36 -21.35 5.18
CA ASP A 95 -17.64 -21.13 5.87
C ASP A 95 -17.42 -21.34 7.38
N GLY A 96 -16.72 -20.41 7.99
CA GLY A 96 -16.34 -20.44 9.41
C GLY A 96 -17.52 -20.10 10.33
N LYS A 97 -18.59 -20.90 10.34
CA LYS A 97 -19.70 -20.75 11.30
C LYS A 97 -19.28 -20.90 12.76
N ASN A 98 -18.06 -21.39 13.02
CA ASN A 98 -17.49 -21.66 14.32
C ASN A 98 -16.12 -21.01 14.54
N ALA A 99 -15.83 -19.86 13.95
CA ALA A 99 -14.73 -19.06 14.45
C ALA A 99 -15.11 -18.66 15.86
N SER A 100 -14.61 -19.44 16.83
CA SER A 100 -14.77 -19.17 18.26
C SER A 100 -14.27 -17.75 18.48
N GLY A 101 -15.17 -16.88 18.86
CA GLY A 101 -14.86 -15.50 19.13
C GLY A 101 -13.82 -15.41 20.23
N GLU A 102 -12.55 -15.28 19.87
CA GLU A 102 -11.70 -14.44 20.68
C GLU A 102 -12.39 -13.10 20.68
N ALA A 103 -12.94 -12.75 21.85
CA ALA A 103 -13.53 -11.46 22.07
C ALA A 103 -12.54 -10.43 21.53
N LEU A 104 -13.05 -9.46 20.78
CA LEU A 104 -12.27 -8.30 20.34
C LEU A 104 -11.82 -7.61 21.64
N GLU A 105 -10.72 -8.12 22.24
CA GLU A 105 -10.08 -7.49 23.38
C GLU A 105 -9.62 -6.12 22.90
N ASP A 106 -10.08 -5.09 23.61
CA ASP A 106 -9.76 -3.69 23.38
C ASP A 106 -10.44 -3.01 22.16
N GLN A 107 -11.77 -3.00 22.13
CA GLN A 107 -12.47 -1.88 21.50
C GLN A 107 -12.10 -0.61 22.26
N GLN A 108 -11.20 0.20 21.73
CA GLN A 108 -11.01 1.54 22.25
C GLN A 108 -12.36 2.28 22.12
N ASP A 109 -13.02 2.42 23.24
CA ASP A 109 -14.29 3.15 23.32
C ASP A 109 -14.03 4.65 23.12
N PHE A 110 -14.30 5.12 21.91
CA PHE A 110 -14.19 6.56 21.55
C PHE A 110 -15.44 7.36 21.97
N SER A 111 -16.41 6.76 22.65
CA SER A 111 -17.60 7.46 23.13
C SER A 111 -17.27 8.63 24.08
N HIS A 112 -16.13 8.53 24.76
CA HIS A 112 -15.61 9.57 25.66
C HIS A 112 -14.97 10.76 24.95
N VAL A 113 -14.71 10.68 23.63
CA VAL A 113 -14.08 11.79 22.89
C VAL A 113 -15.13 12.87 22.62
N PRO A 114 -14.92 14.11 23.11
CA PRO A 114 -15.85 15.20 22.89
C PRO A 114 -16.14 15.43 21.39
N LYS A 115 -17.39 15.68 21.03
CA LYS A 115 -17.81 15.88 19.62
C LYS A 115 -17.02 16.97 18.90
N TRP A 116 -16.63 18.03 19.59
CA TRP A 116 -15.81 19.09 18.99
C TRP A 116 -14.44 18.60 18.53
N LYS A 117 -13.78 17.70 19.29
CA LYS A 117 -12.51 17.09 18.90
C LYS A 117 -12.67 16.21 17.65
N GLN A 118 -13.75 15.46 17.58
CA GLN A 118 -14.06 14.65 16.39
C GLN A 118 -14.27 15.53 15.16
N THR A 119 -15.05 16.63 15.32
CA THR A 119 -15.31 17.58 14.23
C THR A 119 -14.03 18.27 13.76
N VAL A 120 -13.20 18.78 14.70
CA VAL A 120 -11.93 19.43 14.35
C VAL A 120 -10.98 18.46 13.64
N SER A 121 -10.89 17.20 14.11
CA SER A 121 -10.07 16.17 13.45
C SER A 121 -10.54 15.89 12.03
N LEU A 122 -11.85 15.77 11.83
CA LEU A 122 -12.42 15.51 10.50
C LEU A 122 -12.19 16.70 9.56
N VAL A 123 -12.44 17.90 10.01
CA VAL A 123 -12.23 19.12 9.22
C VAL A 123 -10.75 19.28 8.87
N ALA A 124 -9.84 19.12 9.84
CA ALA A 124 -8.41 19.20 9.60
C ALA A 124 -7.95 18.15 8.57
N LEU A 125 -8.45 16.91 8.68
CA LEU A 125 -8.14 15.84 7.73
C LEU A 125 -8.59 16.21 6.31
N ILE A 126 -9.84 16.69 6.16
CA ILE A 126 -10.39 17.10 4.86
C ILE A 126 -9.57 18.25 4.26
N LEU A 127 -9.25 19.27 5.06
CA LEU A 127 -8.47 20.42 4.59
C LEU A 127 -7.06 20.03 4.17
N VAL A 128 -6.39 19.15 4.92
CA VAL A 128 -5.06 18.62 4.56
C VAL A 128 -5.12 17.83 3.25
N ILE A 129 -6.11 16.95 3.09
CA ILE A 129 -6.27 16.18 1.85
C ILE A 129 -6.54 17.13 0.67
N LEU A 130 -7.39 18.12 0.83
CA LEU A 130 -7.64 19.12 -0.22
C LEU A 130 -6.37 19.91 -0.55
N ALA A 131 -5.60 20.34 0.46
CA ALA A 131 -4.33 21.03 0.25
C ALA A 131 -3.32 20.18 -0.51
N MET A 132 -3.25 18.86 -0.23
CA MET A 132 -2.39 17.92 -0.95
C MET A 132 -2.85 17.69 -2.40
N ILE A 133 -4.16 17.64 -2.65
CA ILE A 133 -4.72 17.49 -4.01
C ILE A 133 -4.41 18.72 -4.86
N PHE A 134 -4.56 19.90 -4.28
CA PHE A 134 -4.36 21.19 -4.94
C PHE A 134 -2.95 21.77 -4.66
N GLU A 135 -1.95 20.90 -4.48
CA GLU A 135 -0.55 21.29 -4.20
C GLU A 135 -0.01 22.30 -5.21
N LYS A 136 -0.27 22.06 -6.51
CA LYS A 136 0.23 22.91 -7.60
C LYS A 136 -0.42 24.28 -7.64
N GLU A 137 -1.69 24.38 -7.28
CA GLU A 137 -2.48 25.61 -7.26
C GLU A 137 -2.19 26.44 -6.02
N ILE A 138 -2.00 25.76 -4.87
CA ILE A 138 -1.75 26.42 -3.58
C ILE A 138 -0.26 26.75 -3.40
N GLY A 139 0.64 26.00 -4.06
CA GLY A 139 2.09 26.16 -3.95
C GLY A 139 2.66 25.69 -2.60
N ILE A 140 1.93 24.83 -1.88
CA ILE A 140 2.36 24.22 -0.62
C ILE A 140 2.60 22.73 -0.84
N SER A 141 3.80 22.24 -0.57
CA SER A 141 4.12 20.83 -0.78
C SER A 141 3.30 19.91 0.14
N ILE A 142 3.17 18.65 -0.27
CA ILE A 142 2.41 17.60 0.44
C ILE A 142 2.90 17.45 1.88
N GLU A 143 4.22 17.47 2.10
CA GLU A 143 4.85 17.31 3.40
C GLU A 143 4.51 18.49 4.32
N VAL A 144 4.57 19.71 3.79
CA VAL A 144 4.23 20.92 4.55
C VAL A 144 2.76 20.94 4.91
N SER A 145 1.87 20.54 3.98
CA SER A 145 0.44 20.43 4.24
C SER A 145 0.15 19.43 5.36
N ALA A 146 0.83 18.27 5.36
CA ALA A 146 0.71 17.27 6.42
C ALA A 146 1.19 17.82 7.78
N CYS A 147 2.35 18.51 7.81
CA CYS A 147 2.89 19.11 9.03
C CYS A 147 1.94 20.18 9.59
N ILE A 148 1.40 21.05 8.75
CA ILE A 148 0.43 22.08 9.17
C ILE A 148 -0.80 21.41 9.81
N GLY A 149 -1.34 20.37 9.19
CA GLY A 149 -2.47 19.64 9.75
C GLY A 149 -2.19 19.03 11.13
N ALA A 150 -1.02 18.40 11.29
CA ALA A 150 -0.60 17.85 12.56
C ALA A 150 -0.43 18.94 13.64
N ILE A 151 0.16 20.08 13.30
CA ILE A 151 0.32 21.22 14.20
C ILE A 151 -1.04 21.79 14.62
N ILE A 152 -2.00 21.91 13.69
CA ILE A 152 -3.36 22.38 14.01
C ILE A 152 -4.01 21.46 15.05
N LEU A 153 -3.88 20.15 14.95
CA LEU A 153 -4.46 19.21 15.92
C LEU A 153 -3.85 19.36 17.32
N VAL A 154 -2.57 19.69 17.41
CA VAL A 154 -1.89 19.94 18.69
C VAL A 154 -2.29 21.30 19.26
N LEU A 155 -2.24 22.37 18.44
CA LEU A 155 -2.57 23.73 18.89
C LEU A 155 -4.03 23.87 19.32
N THR A 156 -4.94 23.15 18.67
CA THR A 156 -6.35 23.12 19.06
C THR A 156 -6.64 22.26 20.28
N GLY A 157 -5.66 21.51 20.79
CA GLY A 157 -5.82 20.61 21.95
C GLY A 157 -6.64 19.35 21.64
N VAL A 158 -6.78 19.00 20.37
CA VAL A 158 -7.40 17.71 19.96
C VAL A 158 -6.57 16.54 20.47
N ILE A 159 -5.25 16.61 20.24
CA ILE A 159 -4.25 15.71 20.79
C ILE A 159 -3.19 16.49 21.55
N SER A 160 -2.58 15.88 22.55
CA SER A 160 -1.43 16.48 23.24
C SER A 160 -0.16 16.35 22.39
N GLU A 161 0.82 17.23 22.64
CA GLU A 161 2.15 17.14 22.02
C GLU A 161 2.78 15.75 22.21
N LYS A 162 2.66 15.18 23.41
CA LYS A 162 3.19 13.87 23.74
C LYS A 162 2.53 12.74 22.91
N GLU A 163 1.24 12.82 22.70
CA GLU A 163 0.50 11.88 21.84
C GLU A 163 0.89 12.05 20.39
N ALA A 164 1.04 13.28 19.91
CA ALA A 164 1.50 13.57 18.56
C ALA A 164 2.90 12.99 18.30
N LEU A 165 3.86 13.23 19.20
CA LEU A 165 5.21 12.67 19.08
C LEU A 165 5.23 11.15 19.16
N LYS A 166 4.42 10.53 20.04
CA LYS A 166 4.29 9.08 20.14
C LYS A 166 3.68 8.44 18.88
N SER A 167 2.89 9.22 18.13
CA SER A 167 2.25 8.75 16.89
C SER A 167 3.23 8.71 15.71
N ILE A 168 4.44 9.27 15.83
CA ILE A 168 5.48 9.18 14.80
C ILE A 168 6.06 7.76 14.82
N ASP A 169 5.84 7.02 13.74
CA ASP A 169 6.45 5.70 13.56
C ASP A 169 7.92 5.85 13.10
N LEU A 170 8.83 5.91 14.09
CA LEU A 170 10.26 6.01 13.83
C LEU A 170 10.79 4.85 12.96
N LYS A 171 10.18 3.67 13.02
CA LYS A 171 10.58 2.53 12.18
C LYS A 171 10.37 2.86 10.70
N VAL A 172 9.23 3.49 10.35
CA VAL A 172 8.97 3.94 8.97
C VAL A 172 9.94 5.04 8.57
N VAL A 173 10.22 6.01 9.45
CA VAL A 173 11.18 7.09 9.17
C VAL A 173 12.59 6.55 8.89
N PHE A 174 13.11 5.66 9.76
CA PHE A 174 14.43 5.06 9.57
C PHE A 174 14.48 4.13 8.35
N LEU A 175 13.42 3.39 8.08
CA LEU A 175 13.35 2.54 6.88
C LEU A 175 13.38 3.39 5.61
N PHE A 176 12.65 4.50 5.59
CA PHE A 176 12.65 5.44 4.48
C PHE A 176 14.04 6.07 4.28
N GLY A 177 14.63 6.66 5.31
CA GLY A 177 15.97 7.24 5.25
C GLY A 177 17.04 6.21 4.85
N GLY A 178 16.94 4.99 5.38
CA GLY A 178 17.82 3.88 5.00
C GLY A 178 17.67 3.45 3.54
N SER A 179 16.44 3.48 2.99
CA SER A 179 16.21 3.14 1.57
C SER A 179 16.80 4.19 0.63
N LEU A 180 16.70 5.48 0.98
CA LEU A 180 17.35 6.56 0.22
C LEU A 180 18.88 6.43 0.26
N THR A 181 19.44 6.13 1.44
CA THR A 181 20.87 5.90 1.59
C THR A 181 21.33 4.68 0.78
N LEU A 182 20.53 3.61 0.77
CA LEU A 182 20.83 2.42 -0.05
C LEU A 182 20.75 2.76 -1.55
N ALA A 183 19.76 3.52 -1.99
CA ALA A 183 19.67 3.98 -3.39
C ALA A 183 20.91 4.76 -3.79
N LYS A 184 21.34 5.71 -2.94
CA LYS A 184 22.55 6.49 -3.17
C LYS A 184 23.82 5.63 -3.16
N ALA A 185 23.92 4.65 -2.27
CA ALA A 185 25.03 3.72 -2.23
C ALA A 185 25.10 2.85 -3.49
N LEU A 186 23.97 2.31 -3.96
CA LEU A 186 23.90 1.53 -5.21
C LEU A 186 24.37 2.34 -6.42
N ASP A 187 23.96 3.61 -6.50
CA ASP A 187 24.34 4.54 -7.55
C ASP A 187 25.86 4.86 -7.48
N THR A 188 26.32 5.32 -6.33
CA THR A 188 27.74 5.79 -6.20
C THR A 188 28.77 4.68 -6.27
N THR A 189 28.44 3.45 -5.91
CA THR A 189 29.34 2.30 -5.95
C THR A 189 29.29 1.53 -7.27
N GLY A 190 28.35 1.83 -8.16
CA GLY A 190 28.09 1.04 -9.36
C GLY A 190 27.47 -0.33 -9.08
N ALA A 191 27.12 -0.64 -7.81
CA ALA A 191 26.51 -1.92 -7.47
C ALA A 191 25.13 -2.08 -8.09
N GLY A 192 24.41 -0.98 -8.28
CA GLY A 192 23.12 -0.97 -9.00
C GLY A 192 23.29 -1.44 -10.44
N GLU A 193 24.30 -0.94 -11.15
CA GLU A 193 24.62 -1.38 -12.52
C GLU A 193 24.99 -2.85 -12.57
N LEU A 194 25.83 -3.33 -11.65
CA LEU A 194 26.22 -4.75 -11.59
C LEU A 194 25.03 -5.69 -11.37
N ILE A 195 24.08 -5.29 -10.51
CA ILE A 195 22.84 -6.05 -10.28
C ILE A 195 21.99 -6.03 -11.55
N ALA A 196 21.84 -4.85 -12.16
CA ALA A 196 21.06 -4.67 -13.38
C ALA A 196 21.66 -5.50 -14.53
N ASP A 197 22.96 -5.44 -14.77
CA ASP A 197 23.64 -6.21 -15.81
C ASP A 197 23.47 -7.72 -15.65
N LYS A 198 23.54 -8.21 -14.40
CA LYS A 198 23.27 -9.63 -14.14
C LYS A 198 21.82 -10.02 -14.41
N ILE A 199 20.86 -9.19 -14.01
CA ILE A 199 19.44 -9.45 -14.29
C ILE A 199 19.17 -9.37 -15.79
N VAL A 200 19.68 -8.32 -16.46
CA VAL A 200 19.60 -8.16 -17.92
C VAL A 200 20.23 -9.36 -18.63
N GLY A 201 21.45 -9.78 -18.22
CA GLY A 201 22.12 -10.94 -18.79
C GLY A 201 21.36 -12.27 -18.62
N LEU A 202 20.58 -12.43 -17.54
CA LEU A 202 19.68 -13.57 -17.35
C LEU A 202 18.42 -13.49 -18.22
N LEU A 203 17.99 -12.29 -18.59
CA LEU A 203 16.80 -12.03 -19.41
C LEU A 203 17.09 -12.06 -20.92
N GLY A 204 18.35 -12.08 -21.31
CA GLY A 204 18.83 -12.06 -22.69
C GLY A 204 19.64 -10.80 -23.00
N SER A 205 20.21 -10.75 -24.21
CA SER A 205 21.12 -9.67 -24.63
C SER A 205 20.44 -8.30 -24.86
N ASP A 206 19.11 -8.27 -24.92
CA ASP A 206 18.32 -7.02 -25.12
C ASP A 206 16.90 -7.22 -24.57
N PRO A 207 16.74 -7.21 -23.23
CA PRO A 207 15.43 -7.45 -22.63
C PRO A 207 14.50 -6.28 -22.88
N SER A 208 13.30 -6.59 -23.34
CA SER A 208 12.26 -5.55 -23.52
C SER A 208 11.88 -4.94 -22.15
N PRO A 209 11.53 -3.64 -22.11
CA PRO A 209 11.06 -3.00 -20.87
C PRO A 209 9.82 -3.68 -20.25
N ILE A 210 8.99 -4.32 -21.06
CA ILE A 210 7.85 -5.11 -20.59
C ILE A 210 8.32 -6.34 -19.80
N LEU A 211 9.39 -7.01 -20.25
CA LEU A 211 9.97 -8.13 -19.54
C LEU A 211 10.57 -7.68 -18.20
N LEU A 212 11.21 -6.51 -18.18
CA LEU A 212 11.69 -5.89 -16.94
C LEU A 212 10.52 -5.62 -15.97
N LEU A 213 9.44 -5.01 -16.45
CA LEU A 213 8.25 -4.72 -15.67
C LEU A 213 7.67 -6.02 -15.04
N LEU A 214 7.60 -7.08 -15.84
CA LEU A 214 7.13 -8.41 -15.41
C LEU A 214 8.00 -8.96 -14.28
N VAL A 215 9.32 -8.98 -14.46
CA VAL A 215 10.26 -9.53 -13.47
C VAL A 215 10.20 -8.74 -12.17
N ILE A 216 10.24 -7.41 -12.24
CA ILE A 216 10.13 -6.54 -11.07
C ILE A 216 8.82 -6.79 -10.32
N PHE A 217 7.70 -6.87 -11.03
CA PHE A 217 6.40 -7.13 -10.40
C PHE A 217 6.40 -8.48 -9.69
N ILE A 218 6.82 -9.55 -10.36
CA ILE A 218 6.82 -10.91 -9.78
C ILE A 218 7.74 -10.98 -8.56
N VAL A 219 8.98 -10.53 -8.68
CA VAL A 219 9.96 -10.57 -7.57
C VAL A 219 9.44 -9.78 -6.38
N THR A 220 8.96 -8.55 -6.61
CA THR A 220 8.41 -7.71 -5.54
C THR A 220 7.20 -8.37 -4.89
N CYS A 221 6.29 -8.94 -5.69
CA CYS A 221 5.10 -9.61 -5.19
C CYS A 221 5.43 -10.87 -4.38
N VAL A 222 6.41 -11.66 -4.79
CA VAL A 222 6.89 -12.81 -4.00
C VAL A 222 7.46 -12.32 -2.67
N LEU A 223 8.35 -11.34 -2.68
CA LEU A 223 8.99 -10.82 -1.46
C LEU A 223 7.97 -10.26 -0.47
N THR A 224 7.00 -9.47 -0.93
CA THR A 224 6.01 -8.82 -0.04
C THR A 224 5.10 -9.82 0.67
N ASN A 225 4.95 -11.03 0.16
CA ASN A 225 4.19 -12.09 0.83
C ASN A 225 4.93 -12.72 2.01
N PHE A 226 6.24 -12.48 2.16
CA PHE A 226 7.08 -12.98 3.26
C PHE A 226 7.75 -11.87 4.06
N MET A 227 7.78 -10.65 3.54
CA MET A 227 8.33 -9.45 4.19
C MET A 227 7.23 -8.39 4.33
N SER A 228 7.46 -7.37 5.16
CA SER A 228 6.51 -6.25 5.21
C SER A 228 6.48 -5.48 3.89
N ASN A 229 5.28 -5.01 3.49
CA ASN A 229 5.09 -4.23 2.25
C ASN A 229 6.07 -3.04 2.16
N THR A 230 6.23 -2.30 3.26
CA THR A 230 7.11 -1.14 3.32
C THR A 230 8.58 -1.53 3.12
N ALA A 231 9.05 -2.61 3.78
CA ALA A 231 10.43 -3.08 3.62
C ALA A 231 10.70 -3.59 2.20
N THR A 232 9.75 -4.33 1.63
CA THR A 232 9.86 -4.82 0.25
C THR A 232 9.95 -3.67 -0.74
N THR A 233 9.06 -2.68 -0.60
CA THR A 233 9.04 -1.51 -1.49
C THR A 233 10.32 -0.69 -1.34
N ALA A 234 10.79 -0.47 -0.11
CA ALA A 234 12.04 0.25 0.16
C ALA A 234 13.27 -0.43 -0.46
N LEU A 235 13.30 -1.77 -0.47
CA LEU A 235 14.37 -2.54 -1.09
C LEU A 235 14.29 -2.52 -2.62
N MET A 236 13.09 -2.66 -3.17
CA MET A 236 12.91 -2.90 -4.60
C MET A 236 12.89 -1.63 -5.45
N ILE A 237 12.48 -0.47 -4.92
CA ILE A 237 12.46 0.79 -5.67
C ILE A 237 13.84 1.17 -6.23
N PRO A 238 14.93 1.21 -5.44
CA PRO A 238 16.25 1.54 -5.97
C PRO A 238 16.71 0.58 -7.08
N ILE A 239 16.42 -0.72 -6.92
CA ILE A 239 16.74 -1.73 -7.92
C ILE A 239 15.94 -1.50 -9.20
N ALA A 240 14.64 -1.24 -9.09
CA ALA A 240 13.77 -0.96 -10.23
C ALA A 240 14.20 0.29 -11.01
N VAL A 241 14.57 1.36 -10.29
CA VAL A 241 15.09 2.60 -10.89
C VAL A 241 16.40 2.33 -11.64
N SER A 242 17.36 1.63 -11.00
CA SER A 242 18.65 1.28 -11.64
C SER A 242 18.45 0.46 -12.91
N LEU A 243 17.56 -0.53 -12.88
CA LEU A 243 17.25 -1.36 -14.05
C LEU A 243 16.60 -0.56 -15.18
N ALA A 244 15.67 0.34 -14.87
CA ALA A 244 15.06 1.20 -15.88
C ALA A 244 16.08 2.13 -16.53
N ASN A 245 16.95 2.75 -15.74
CA ASN A 245 18.00 3.64 -16.20
C ASN A 245 19.00 2.91 -17.13
N ASN A 246 19.40 1.68 -16.79
CA ASN A 246 20.30 0.87 -17.62
C ASN A 246 19.70 0.56 -19.01
N LEU A 247 18.39 0.44 -19.12
CA LEU A 247 17.71 0.26 -20.39
C LEU A 247 17.36 1.57 -21.09
N GLY A 248 17.73 2.72 -20.50
CA GLY A 248 17.32 4.04 -21.00
C GLY A 248 15.81 4.24 -21.01
N ALA A 249 15.08 3.49 -20.17
CA ALA A 249 13.64 3.53 -20.10
C ALA A 249 13.15 4.48 -19.00
N ASP A 250 11.98 5.10 -19.21
CA ASP A 250 11.32 5.91 -18.17
C ASP A 250 11.00 5.05 -16.94
N PRO A 251 11.49 5.42 -15.75
CA PRO A 251 11.33 4.60 -14.55
C PRO A 251 9.92 4.63 -13.96
N ARG A 252 9.02 5.53 -14.39
CA ARG A 252 7.69 5.69 -13.80
C ARG A 252 6.89 4.39 -13.78
N ALA A 253 6.85 3.68 -14.92
CA ALA A 253 6.11 2.42 -15.00
C ALA A 253 6.64 1.37 -14.01
N VAL A 254 7.95 1.18 -13.93
CA VAL A 254 8.56 0.17 -13.04
C VAL A 254 8.48 0.56 -11.57
N VAL A 255 8.60 1.83 -11.24
CA VAL A 255 8.44 2.31 -9.85
C VAL A 255 6.99 2.13 -9.38
N ILE A 256 6.01 2.52 -10.20
CA ILE A 256 4.59 2.31 -9.88
C ILE A 256 4.27 0.82 -9.75
N ALA A 257 4.79 -0.03 -10.65
CA ALA A 257 4.64 -1.48 -10.56
C ALA A 257 5.23 -2.03 -9.27
N THR A 258 6.41 -1.56 -8.87
CA THR A 258 7.07 -1.96 -7.62
C THR A 258 6.22 -1.62 -6.40
N VAL A 259 5.66 -0.41 -6.35
CA VAL A 259 4.79 0.03 -5.25
C VAL A 259 3.51 -0.81 -5.18
N ILE A 260 2.85 -1.03 -6.32
CA ILE A 260 1.62 -1.83 -6.39
C ILE A 260 1.91 -3.29 -6.04
N ALA A 261 2.95 -3.89 -6.61
CA ALA A 261 3.36 -5.26 -6.31
C ALA A 261 3.74 -5.43 -4.83
N GLY A 262 4.43 -4.44 -4.25
CA GLY A 262 4.75 -4.37 -2.83
C GLY A 262 3.52 -4.34 -1.91
N SER A 263 2.38 -3.91 -2.42
CA SER A 263 1.09 -3.93 -1.72
C SER A 263 0.29 -5.23 -1.93
N CYS A 264 0.71 -6.12 -2.84
CA CYS A 264 0.01 -7.36 -3.20
C CYS A 264 0.30 -8.54 -2.23
N ALA A 265 0.30 -8.28 -0.92
CA ALA A 265 0.54 -9.29 0.11
C ALA A 265 -0.74 -10.11 0.44
N TYR A 266 -1.40 -10.64 -0.58
CA TYR A 266 -2.71 -11.30 -0.41
C TYR A 266 -2.60 -12.81 -0.20
N ALA A 267 -1.50 -13.45 -0.62
CA ALA A 267 -1.41 -14.90 -0.64
C ALA A 267 -0.96 -15.52 0.70
N THR A 268 -0.57 -14.69 1.69
CA THR A 268 -0.13 -15.20 2.98
C THR A 268 -0.76 -14.42 4.15
N PRO A 269 -0.96 -15.08 5.31
CA PRO A 269 -1.45 -14.40 6.50
C PRO A 269 -0.42 -13.45 7.14
N ILE A 270 0.86 -13.58 6.79
CA ILE A 270 1.98 -12.84 7.41
C ILE A 270 2.45 -11.66 6.56
N GLY A 271 2.07 -11.57 5.29
CA GLY A 271 2.54 -10.54 4.35
C GLY A 271 2.15 -9.12 4.75
N MET A 272 1.02 -8.94 5.42
CA MET A 272 0.64 -7.64 5.99
C MET A 272 -0.07 -7.78 7.33
N PRO A 273 0.08 -6.80 8.25
CA PRO A 273 -0.50 -6.86 9.61
C PRO A 273 -2.02 -7.09 9.61
N ALA A 274 -2.73 -6.57 8.63
CA ALA A 274 -4.16 -6.75 8.51
C ALA A 274 -4.60 -8.19 8.26
N ASN A 275 -3.82 -8.94 7.47
CA ASN A 275 -4.08 -10.35 7.27
C ASN A 275 -3.98 -11.09 8.61
N THR A 276 -2.90 -10.82 9.37
CA THR A 276 -2.68 -11.44 10.69
C THR A 276 -3.81 -11.14 11.67
N MET A 277 -4.33 -9.91 11.69
CA MET A 277 -5.42 -9.49 12.58
C MET A 277 -6.72 -10.28 12.37
N VAL A 278 -7.01 -10.67 11.13
CA VAL A 278 -8.27 -11.36 10.82
C VAL A 278 -8.15 -12.89 10.81
N VAL A 279 -6.93 -13.45 10.96
CA VAL A 279 -6.71 -14.92 10.94
C VAL A 279 -7.58 -15.61 11.98
N GLY A 280 -7.48 -15.21 13.24
CA GLY A 280 -8.24 -15.81 14.35
C GLY A 280 -9.74 -15.50 14.24
N LEU A 281 -10.08 -14.24 13.99
CA LEU A 281 -11.47 -13.76 13.90
C LEU A 281 -12.27 -14.43 12.76
N GLY A 282 -11.62 -14.70 11.64
CA GLY A 282 -12.22 -15.36 10.48
C GLY A 282 -11.98 -16.87 10.44
N GLY A 283 -11.16 -17.42 11.36
CA GLY A 283 -10.81 -18.85 11.36
C GLY A 283 -10.05 -19.29 10.11
N TYR A 284 -9.27 -18.39 9.51
CA TYR A 284 -8.55 -18.68 8.27
C TYR A 284 -7.33 -19.55 8.48
N LYS A 285 -7.07 -20.41 7.50
CA LYS A 285 -5.83 -21.18 7.35
C LYS A 285 -4.96 -20.56 6.27
N PHE A 286 -3.67 -20.86 6.26
CA PHE A 286 -2.74 -20.40 5.23
C PHE A 286 -3.27 -20.64 3.81
N LYS A 287 -3.83 -21.83 3.55
CA LYS A 287 -4.39 -22.20 2.24
C LYS A 287 -5.53 -21.31 1.77
N ASP A 288 -6.26 -20.68 2.68
CA ASP A 288 -7.40 -19.82 2.34
C ASP A 288 -6.90 -18.49 1.78
N TYR A 289 -5.79 -17.96 2.32
CA TYR A 289 -5.08 -16.82 1.74
C TYR A 289 -4.53 -17.16 0.36
N VAL A 290 -3.88 -18.32 0.20
CA VAL A 290 -3.35 -18.72 -1.12
C VAL A 290 -4.48 -18.81 -2.14
N LYS A 291 -5.59 -19.48 -1.81
CA LYS A 291 -6.72 -19.69 -2.74
C LYS A 291 -7.41 -18.39 -3.13
N SER A 292 -7.61 -17.48 -2.17
CA SER A 292 -8.31 -16.21 -2.42
C SER A 292 -7.38 -15.13 -2.93
N GLY A 293 -6.12 -15.12 -2.48
CA GLY A 293 -5.15 -14.08 -2.77
C GLY A 293 -4.42 -14.25 -4.09
N LEU A 294 -4.03 -15.48 -4.47
CA LEU A 294 -3.33 -15.70 -5.75
C LEU A 294 -4.11 -15.22 -6.97
N PRO A 295 -5.42 -15.50 -7.11
CA PRO A 295 -6.19 -14.95 -8.22
C PRO A 295 -6.24 -13.41 -8.21
N LEU A 296 -6.31 -12.80 -7.03
CA LEU A 296 -6.29 -11.34 -6.91
C LEU A 296 -4.93 -10.74 -7.28
N ILE A 297 -3.83 -11.42 -6.92
CA ILE A 297 -2.48 -11.07 -7.38
C ILE A 297 -2.40 -11.13 -8.90
N LEU A 298 -2.93 -12.20 -9.52
CA LEU A 298 -2.94 -12.34 -10.96
C LEU A 298 -3.75 -11.23 -11.65
N VAL A 299 -4.90 -10.86 -11.08
CA VAL A 299 -5.69 -9.73 -11.57
C VAL A 299 -4.87 -8.43 -11.50
N SER A 300 -4.23 -8.15 -10.36
CA SER A 300 -3.38 -6.97 -10.18
C SER A 300 -2.21 -6.96 -11.18
N PHE A 301 -1.57 -8.12 -11.37
CA PHE A 301 -0.50 -8.30 -12.33
C PHE A 301 -0.94 -7.98 -13.76
N VAL A 302 -2.05 -8.58 -14.22
CA VAL A 302 -2.56 -8.36 -15.58
C VAL A 302 -2.90 -6.89 -15.82
N ILE A 303 -3.55 -6.25 -14.85
CA ILE A 303 -3.90 -4.82 -14.94
C ILE A 303 -2.63 -3.95 -15.04
N CYS A 304 -1.61 -4.22 -14.21
CA CYS A 304 -0.34 -3.50 -14.27
C CYS A 304 0.37 -3.70 -15.60
N MET A 305 0.44 -4.95 -16.10
CA MET A 305 1.10 -5.24 -17.38
C MET A 305 0.43 -4.58 -18.59
N ILE A 306 -0.88 -4.34 -18.52
CA ILE A 306 -1.62 -3.67 -19.59
C ILE A 306 -1.57 -2.15 -19.43
N LEU A 307 -1.89 -1.64 -18.25
CA LEU A 307 -2.11 -0.20 -18.07
C LEU A 307 -0.82 0.60 -17.91
N LEU A 308 0.21 0.04 -17.25
CA LEU A 308 1.43 0.81 -16.99
C LEU A 308 2.19 1.20 -18.27
N PRO A 309 2.39 0.32 -19.26
CA PRO A 309 3.04 0.71 -20.52
C PRO A 309 2.23 1.71 -21.35
N ILE A 310 0.89 1.71 -21.19
CA ILE A 310 0.00 2.64 -21.91
C ILE A 310 0.02 4.02 -21.26
N LEU A 311 -0.05 4.06 -19.91
CA LEU A 311 -0.15 5.30 -19.15
C LEU A 311 1.22 5.97 -18.94
N PHE A 312 2.26 5.17 -18.87
CA PHE A 312 3.65 5.57 -18.65
C PHE A 312 4.56 4.86 -19.65
N PRO A 313 4.61 5.33 -20.91
CA PRO A 313 5.45 4.74 -21.95
C PRO A 313 6.92 4.70 -21.51
N PHE A 314 7.62 3.61 -21.81
CA PHE A 314 9.02 3.44 -21.45
C PHE A 314 9.97 4.36 -22.21
N TYR A 315 9.56 4.77 -23.40
CA TYR A 315 10.30 5.70 -24.28
C TYR A 315 9.30 6.78 -24.72
N PRO A 316 9.14 7.86 -23.92
CA PRO A 316 8.20 8.95 -24.21
C PRO A 316 8.64 9.86 -25.36
#